data_ac3a24bdf0889d30f665225af9db87bd
#
_entry.id   ac3a24bdf0889d30f665225af9db87bd
#
_cell.length_a   1.000
_cell.length_b   1.000
_cell.length_c   1.000
_cell.angle_alpha   90.00
_cell.angle_beta   90.00
_cell.angle_gamma   90.00
#
_symmetry.space_group_name_H-M   'P 1'
#
loop_
_entity.id
_entity.type
_entity.pdbx_description
1 polymer ?
#
loop_
_entity_poly.entity_id
_entity_poly.type
_entity_poly.pdbx_seq_one_letter_code
_entity_poly.pdbx_strand_id
1 'polypeptide(L)'
;ASDVYKRQGPYIALAIWLSVYAILLGIGGAAVARWKYGFIAFPFFYLAVEVLRSSVPFGGFSWVKLAWGQIDGPLANLAPWGGTSLITAATVLCGCGLAALLIQRGWKAKSAAFLAAILPLASATVAGLGINRDDSTVGEAKVAAIQGNVPRMGLDFAGQRQAVLNNHVAETKKLAARDKDIDLVIWPENSSDINPFRDGKAASAISGAVDAIDAPVLVGTATRDEVGARNTMQVFAPGHTVGDHHYKKYLQPFGETMPMRDFFAKFSDYVNLAGDFKPGDGPGVVSMAGVPVGVATCYEVSFDNAFRESVKNGAQLLTTPTNNATFGYSDMTYQQLAMSRLRAMETDRAVVVAATSGA
;
A
#
# COMPACT_ATOMS: atom_id res chain seq x y z
N ALA A 1 -25.60 15.31 14.27
CA ALA A 1 -24.66 16.44 14.53
C ALA A 1 -23.52 16.03 15.45
N SER A 2 -23.75 15.27 16.54
CA SER A 2 -22.69 14.89 17.50
C SER A 2 -21.54 14.06 16.87
N ASP A 3 -21.80 13.22 15.88
CA ASP A 3 -20.80 12.37 15.25
C ASP A 3 -19.84 13.12 14.30
N VAL A 4 -20.28 14.24 13.73
CA VAL A 4 -19.43 15.07 12.86
C VAL A 4 -18.32 15.73 13.70
N TYR A 5 -18.67 16.31 14.84
CA TYR A 5 -17.71 16.95 15.75
C TYR A 5 -16.69 15.95 16.32
N LYS A 6 -17.12 14.73 16.61
CA LYS A 6 -16.25 13.70 17.19
C LYS A 6 -15.19 13.21 16.18
N ARG A 7 -15.45 13.27 14.87
CA ARG A 7 -14.48 12.93 13.81
C ARG A 7 -13.47 14.04 13.54
N GLN A 8 -13.78 15.28 13.90
CA GLN A 8 -12.89 16.43 13.68
C GLN A 8 -11.65 16.39 14.56
N GLY A 9 -11.76 15.90 15.80
CA GLY A 9 -10.64 15.80 16.73
C GLY A 9 -9.45 15.00 16.18
N PRO A 10 -9.64 13.72 15.77
CA PRO A 10 -8.59 12.91 15.15
C PRO A 10 -8.02 13.53 13.86
N TYR A 11 -8.85 14.15 13.03
CA TYR A 11 -8.42 14.84 11.83
C TYR A 11 -7.50 16.03 12.12
N ILE A 12 -7.88 16.88 13.09
CA ILE A 12 -7.09 18.03 13.53
C ILE A 12 -5.77 17.55 14.13
N ALA A 13 -5.79 16.52 14.98
CA ALA A 13 -4.59 15.95 15.58
C ALA A 13 -3.61 15.43 14.52
N LEU A 14 -4.10 14.73 13.51
CA LEU A 14 -3.28 14.27 12.38
C LEU A 14 -2.72 15.45 11.57
N ALA A 15 -3.52 16.47 11.29
CA ALA A 15 -3.09 17.66 10.57
C ALA A 15 -1.99 18.42 11.34
N ILE A 16 -2.15 18.60 12.66
CA ILE A 16 -1.14 19.23 13.52
C ILE A 16 0.14 18.41 13.51
N TRP A 17 0.04 17.10 13.69
CA TRP A 17 1.21 16.21 13.67
C TRP A 17 1.97 16.29 12.34
N LEU A 18 1.28 16.19 11.21
CA LEU A 18 1.92 16.31 9.89
C LEU A 18 2.52 17.70 9.65
N SER A 19 1.93 18.76 10.24
CA SER A 19 2.45 20.13 10.15
C SER A 19 3.82 20.29 10.83
N VAL A 20 4.14 19.49 11.85
CA VAL A 20 5.48 19.50 12.49
C VAL A 20 6.58 19.21 11.46
N TYR A 21 6.36 18.27 10.56
CA TYR A 21 7.33 17.98 9.47
C TYR A 21 7.42 19.11 8.45
N ALA A 22 6.32 19.82 8.19
CA ALA A 22 6.33 21.01 7.35
C ALA A 22 7.15 22.16 7.99
N ILE A 23 7.08 22.31 9.31
CA ILE A 23 7.91 23.27 10.06
C ILE A 23 9.40 22.91 9.92
N LEU A 24 9.77 21.63 10.05
CA LEU A 24 11.15 21.18 9.84
C LEU A 24 11.62 21.50 8.41
N LEU A 25 10.79 21.27 7.39
CA LEU A 25 11.09 21.62 6.01
C LEU A 25 11.29 23.14 5.85
N GLY A 26 10.45 23.95 6.49
CA GLY A 26 10.57 25.42 6.48
C GLY A 26 11.88 25.91 7.10
N ILE A 27 12.25 25.39 8.27
CA ILE A 27 13.51 25.73 8.95
C ILE A 27 14.72 25.32 8.10
N GLY A 28 14.74 24.09 7.59
CA GLY A 28 15.83 23.60 6.73
C GLY A 28 15.91 24.36 5.41
N GLY A 29 14.77 24.65 4.80
CA GLY A 29 14.70 25.46 3.59
C GLY A 29 15.29 26.86 3.80
N ALA A 30 14.92 27.54 4.89
CA ALA A 30 15.48 28.83 5.25
C ALA A 30 17.00 28.80 5.50
N ALA A 31 17.50 27.74 6.14
CA ALA A 31 18.93 27.55 6.35
C ALA A 31 19.69 27.33 5.02
N VAL A 32 19.17 26.44 4.18
CA VAL A 32 19.78 26.07 2.91
C VAL A 32 19.69 27.21 1.87
N ALA A 33 18.64 28.03 1.92
CA ALA A 33 18.47 29.20 1.03
C ALA A 33 19.58 30.25 1.17
N ARG A 34 20.34 30.24 2.28
CA ARG A 34 21.50 31.12 2.49
C ARG A 34 22.71 30.70 1.65
N TRP A 35 22.73 29.49 1.11
CA TRP A 35 23.84 28.98 0.31
C TRP A 35 23.56 29.20 -1.17
N LYS A 36 24.56 29.61 -1.92
CA LYS A 36 24.46 29.87 -3.37
C LYS A 36 23.89 28.69 -4.16
N TYR A 37 24.24 27.45 -3.78
CA TYR A 37 23.80 26.20 -4.39
C TYR A 37 22.90 25.40 -3.46
N GLY A 38 22.25 26.04 -2.50
CA GLY A 38 21.35 25.41 -1.54
C GLY A 38 20.19 24.65 -2.20
N PHE A 39 19.76 25.08 -3.36
CA PHE A 39 18.74 24.40 -4.15
C PHE A 39 19.12 22.98 -4.57
N ILE A 40 20.43 22.64 -4.61
CA ILE A 40 20.92 21.28 -4.86
C ILE A 40 20.94 20.46 -3.56
N ALA A 41 21.17 21.09 -2.42
CA ALA A 41 21.22 20.43 -1.11
C ALA A 41 19.82 20.17 -0.52
N PHE A 42 18.85 21.05 -0.78
CA PHE A 42 17.50 20.97 -0.23
C PHE A 42 16.76 19.65 -0.56
N PRO A 43 16.85 19.05 -1.75
CA PRO A 43 16.24 17.76 -2.04
C PRO A 43 16.64 16.64 -1.07
N PHE A 44 17.90 16.59 -0.66
CA PHE A 44 18.38 15.59 0.31
C PHE A 44 17.81 15.85 1.71
N PHE A 45 17.71 17.12 2.11
CA PHE A 45 17.07 17.49 3.36
C PHE A 45 15.56 17.16 3.35
N TYR A 46 14.89 17.46 2.24
CA TYR A 46 13.48 17.10 2.05
C TYR A 46 13.28 15.58 2.19
N LEU A 47 14.11 14.79 1.50
CA LEU A 47 14.08 13.35 1.57
C LEU A 47 14.30 12.83 3.00
N ALA A 48 15.24 13.41 3.74
CA ALA A 48 15.45 13.04 5.14
C ALA A 48 14.22 13.28 6.01
N VAL A 49 13.51 14.40 5.81
CA VAL A 49 12.25 14.70 6.53
C VAL A 49 11.12 13.77 6.06
N GLU A 50 11.04 13.42 4.77
CA GLU A 50 10.07 12.46 4.26
C GLU A 50 10.30 11.06 4.86
N VAL A 51 11.55 10.61 4.95
CA VAL A 51 11.92 9.34 5.60
C VAL A 51 11.57 9.38 7.09
N LEU A 52 11.88 10.48 7.79
CA LEU A 52 11.52 10.65 9.19
C LEU A 52 10.00 10.53 9.39
N ARG A 53 9.21 11.25 8.60
CA ARG A 53 7.75 11.19 8.64
C ARG A 53 7.21 9.80 8.33
N SER A 54 7.85 9.08 7.43
CA SER A 54 7.48 7.72 7.03
C SER A 54 7.91 6.63 8.02
N SER A 55 8.64 7.01 9.09
CA SER A 55 9.21 6.06 10.05
C SER A 55 8.77 6.35 11.49
N VAL A 56 8.53 7.59 11.86
CA VAL A 56 8.32 8.05 13.25
C VAL A 56 7.12 8.99 13.34
N PRO A 57 6.34 8.98 14.45
CA PRO A 57 6.21 7.92 15.45
C PRO A 57 5.31 6.78 14.98
N PHE A 58 5.20 5.72 15.76
CA PHE A 58 4.27 4.59 15.54
C PHE A 58 4.42 3.88 14.18
N GLY A 59 5.62 3.84 13.60
CA GLY A 59 5.88 3.29 12.27
C GLY A 59 5.75 4.32 11.13
N GLY A 60 5.40 5.57 11.45
CA GLY A 60 5.32 6.66 10.50
C GLY A 60 4.05 6.71 9.65
N PHE A 61 4.02 7.66 8.71
CA PHE A 61 2.91 7.86 7.77
C PHE A 61 3.45 7.96 6.34
N SER A 62 3.54 6.81 5.68
CA SER A 62 4.14 6.68 4.33
C SER A 62 3.18 7.04 3.19
N TRP A 63 1.90 7.33 3.49
CA TRP A 63 0.86 7.58 2.48
C TRP A 63 1.09 8.84 1.64
N VAL A 64 1.79 9.84 2.16
CA VAL A 64 1.93 11.16 1.53
C VAL A 64 3.31 11.43 0.91
N LYS A 65 4.01 10.42 0.40
CA LYS A 65 5.26 10.62 -0.34
C LYS A 65 5.00 11.33 -1.68
N LEU A 66 5.90 12.24 -2.09
CA LEU A 66 5.80 12.94 -3.38
C LEU A 66 5.84 11.98 -4.56
N ALA A 67 6.53 10.87 -4.42
CA ALA A 67 6.66 9.86 -5.48
C ALA A 67 5.31 9.34 -6.00
N TRP A 68 4.30 9.23 -5.14
CA TRP A 68 2.99 8.70 -5.53
C TRP A 68 2.28 9.56 -6.58
N GLY A 69 2.50 10.87 -6.54
CA GLY A 69 1.95 11.81 -7.52
C GLY A 69 2.69 11.83 -8.86
N GLN A 70 3.75 11.02 -9.03
CA GLN A 70 4.57 11.02 -10.25
C GLN A 70 4.27 9.83 -11.18
N ILE A 71 3.31 8.98 -10.83
CA ILE A 71 3.07 7.68 -11.51
C ILE A 71 2.78 7.82 -13.01
N ASP A 72 2.14 8.89 -13.43
CA ASP A 72 1.81 9.15 -14.84
C ASP A 72 2.83 10.11 -15.51
N GLY A 73 3.85 10.54 -14.78
CA GLY A 73 4.92 11.41 -15.26
C GLY A 73 6.22 10.65 -15.59
N PRO A 74 7.15 11.30 -16.30
CA PRO A 74 8.41 10.65 -16.70
C PRO A 74 9.27 10.23 -15.51
N LEU A 75 9.16 10.91 -14.35
CA LEU A 75 9.96 10.59 -13.16
C LEU A 75 9.65 9.20 -12.58
N ALA A 76 8.48 8.62 -12.88
CA ALA A 76 8.13 7.26 -12.48
C ALA A 76 9.12 6.22 -13.04
N ASN A 77 9.74 6.48 -14.21
CA ASN A 77 10.74 5.59 -14.80
C ASN A 77 12.03 5.45 -13.96
N LEU A 78 12.21 6.29 -12.93
CA LEU A 78 13.30 6.15 -11.97
C LEU A 78 13.01 5.13 -10.87
N ALA A 79 11.77 4.58 -10.81
CA ALA A 79 11.38 3.61 -9.79
C ALA A 79 12.32 2.41 -9.67
N PRO A 80 12.73 1.71 -10.76
CA PRO A 80 13.63 0.56 -10.67
C PRO A 80 15.01 0.89 -10.10
N TRP A 81 15.46 2.15 -10.22
CA TRP A 81 16.80 2.58 -9.86
C TRP A 81 16.94 3.03 -8.41
N GLY A 82 15.89 3.55 -7.80
CA GLY A 82 15.98 4.04 -6.43
C GLY A 82 14.63 4.23 -5.73
N GLY A 83 13.56 3.65 -6.32
CA GLY A 83 12.24 3.63 -5.73
C GLY A 83 11.67 5.02 -5.46
N THR A 84 10.80 5.08 -4.46
CA THR A 84 10.13 6.33 -4.07
C THR A 84 11.10 7.43 -3.66
N SER A 85 12.23 7.08 -3.03
CA SER A 85 13.21 8.05 -2.55
C SER A 85 13.89 8.81 -3.70
N LEU A 86 14.29 8.11 -4.76
CA LEU A 86 14.89 8.76 -5.94
C LEU A 86 13.89 9.64 -6.66
N ILE A 87 12.64 9.20 -6.81
CA ILE A 87 11.57 9.97 -7.44
C ILE A 87 11.28 11.24 -6.63
N THR A 88 11.15 11.14 -5.31
CA THR A 88 10.98 12.30 -4.43
C THR A 88 12.12 13.29 -4.58
N ALA A 89 13.38 12.83 -4.49
CA ALA A 89 14.56 13.68 -4.63
C ALA A 89 14.59 14.37 -6.01
N ALA A 90 14.31 13.64 -7.08
CA ALA A 90 14.22 14.16 -8.45
C ALA A 90 13.14 15.22 -8.60
N THR A 91 11.94 14.96 -8.06
CA THR A 91 10.81 15.89 -8.07
C THR A 91 11.16 17.21 -7.38
N VAL A 92 11.73 17.12 -6.17
CA VAL A 92 12.15 18.31 -5.39
C VAL A 92 13.28 19.04 -6.10
N LEU A 93 14.24 18.31 -6.69
CA LEU A 93 15.35 18.92 -7.42
C LEU A 93 14.87 19.70 -8.66
N CYS A 94 13.91 19.16 -9.41
CA CYS A 94 13.28 19.88 -10.53
C CYS A 94 12.62 21.17 -10.06
N GLY A 95 11.80 21.11 -9.01
CA GLY A 95 11.13 22.28 -8.44
C GLY A 95 12.11 23.34 -7.93
N CYS A 96 13.14 22.92 -7.19
CA CYS A 96 14.20 23.79 -6.68
C CYS A 96 15.02 24.41 -7.81
N GLY A 97 15.32 23.64 -8.87
CA GLY A 97 16.00 24.15 -10.06
C GLY A 97 15.21 25.24 -10.77
N LEU A 98 13.91 25.03 -10.99
CA LEU A 98 13.02 26.02 -11.57
C LEU A 98 12.94 27.29 -10.72
N ALA A 99 12.77 27.17 -9.41
CA ALA A 99 12.77 28.31 -8.50
C ALA A 99 14.12 29.06 -8.53
N ALA A 100 15.23 28.33 -8.55
CA ALA A 100 16.57 28.91 -8.60
C ALA A 100 16.83 29.68 -9.90
N LEU A 101 16.27 29.25 -11.05
CA LEU A 101 16.37 29.99 -12.32
C LEU A 101 15.82 31.41 -12.22
N LEU A 102 14.78 31.59 -11.41
CA LEU A 102 14.16 32.90 -11.18
C LEU A 102 14.96 33.79 -10.23
N ILE A 103 15.59 33.19 -9.23
CA ILE A 103 16.22 33.89 -8.11
C ILE A 103 17.72 34.15 -8.33
N GLN A 104 18.43 33.17 -8.94
CA GLN A 104 19.88 33.23 -9.05
C GLN A 104 20.34 34.30 -10.04
N ARG A 105 21.47 34.94 -9.67
CA ARG A 105 22.16 35.93 -10.52
C ARG A 105 23.49 35.32 -11.01
N GLY A 106 23.83 35.63 -12.25
CA GLY A 106 25.04 35.14 -12.90
C GLY A 106 24.88 33.79 -13.60
N TRP A 107 25.57 33.70 -14.75
CA TRP A 107 25.37 32.61 -15.71
C TRP A 107 25.68 31.21 -15.13
N LYS A 108 26.76 31.05 -14.32
CA LYS A 108 27.13 29.75 -13.73
C LYS A 108 26.05 29.20 -12.80
N ALA A 109 25.46 30.06 -11.97
CA ALA A 109 24.39 29.64 -11.06
C ALA A 109 23.09 29.33 -11.83
N LYS A 110 22.76 30.09 -12.85
CA LYS A 110 21.61 29.82 -13.73
C LYS A 110 21.79 28.52 -14.53
N SER A 111 23.01 28.25 -15.04
CA SER A 111 23.29 26.97 -15.70
C SER A 111 23.14 25.78 -14.74
N ALA A 112 23.66 25.88 -13.52
CA ALA A 112 23.46 24.85 -12.51
C ALA A 112 21.98 24.65 -12.15
N ALA A 113 21.21 25.73 -12.04
CA ALA A 113 19.77 25.68 -11.79
C ALA A 113 18.99 25.03 -12.95
N PHE A 114 19.37 25.37 -14.19
CA PHE A 114 18.81 24.74 -15.39
C PHE A 114 19.09 23.23 -15.43
N LEU A 115 20.34 22.82 -15.17
CA LEU A 115 20.70 21.42 -15.09
C LEU A 115 19.91 20.69 -13.96
N ALA A 116 19.76 21.31 -12.81
CA ALA A 116 18.98 20.75 -11.70
C ALA A 116 17.49 20.56 -12.08
N ALA A 117 16.93 21.47 -12.88
CA ALA A 117 15.56 21.35 -13.35
C ALA A 117 15.36 20.27 -14.42
N ILE A 118 16.32 20.11 -15.33
CA ILE A 118 16.12 19.29 -16.54
C ILE A 118 16.76 17.90 -16.42
N LEU A 119 17.90 17.75 -15.73
CA LEU A 119 18.64 16.50 -15.67
C LEU A 119 17.80 15.33 -15.09
N PRO A 120 17.00 15.51 -14.02
CA PRO A 120 16.16 14.43 -13.51
C PRO A 120 15.12 13.96 -14.54
N LEU A 121 14.51 14.88 -15.28
CA LEU A 121 13.53 14.57 -16.33
C LEU A 121 14.21 13.86 -17.52
N ALA A 122 15.35 14.35 -17.96
CA ALA A 122 16.12 13.74 -19.03
C ALA A 122 16.58 12.32 -18.65
N SER A 123 17.11 12.14 -17.44
CA SER A 123 17.52 10.81 -16.94
C SER A 123 16.33 9.85 -16.87
N ALA A 124 15.18 10.32 -16.38
CA ALA A 124 13.98 9.51 -16.28
C ALA A 124 13.44 9.11 -17.68
N THR A 125 13.51 10.02 -18.64
CA THR A 125 13.12 9.71 -20.04
C THR A 125 14.06 8.67 -20.65
N VAL A 126 15.36 8.82 -20.49
CA VAL A 126 16.38 7.84 -20.96
C VAL A 126 16.17 6.49 -20.27
N ALA A 127 15.95 6.49 -18.94
CA ALA A 127 15.65 5.26 -18.19
C ALA A 127 14.42 4.55 -18.75
N GLY A 128 13.34 5.30 -19.08
CA GLY A 128 12.14 4.74 -19.67
C GLY A 128 12.34 4.12 -21.06
N LEU A 129 13.26 4.65 -21.86
CA LEU A 129 13.61 4.11 -23.16
C LEU A 129 14.45 2.82 -23.07
N GLY A 130 15.21 2.66 -21.99
CA GLY A 130 16.10 1.51 -21.77
C GLY A 130 15.47 0.34 -21.01
N ILE A 131 14.23 0.47 -20.53
CA ILE A 131 13.53 -0.61 -19.83
C ILE A 131 12.93 -1.55 -20.86
N ASN A 132 13.60 -2.69 -21.07
CA ASN A 132 13.03 -3.80 -21.83
C ASN A 132 12.30 -4.73 -20.84
N ARG A 133 10.97 -4.71 -20.85
CA ARG A 133 10.13 -5.46 -19.89
C ARG A 133 9.89 -6.90 -20.32
N ASP A 134 10.25 -7.26 -21.56
CA ASP A 134 9.97 -8.59 -22.11
C ASP A 134 10.99 -9.65 -21.68
N ASP A 135 12.19 -9.24 -21.25
CA ASP A 135 13.29 -10.18 -20.98
C ASP A 135 13.27 -10.77 -19.55
N SER A 136 12.39 -10.31 -18.65
CA SER A 136 12.33 -10.76 -17.25
C SER A 136 11.24 -11.80 -16.96
N THR A 137 10.48 -12.23 -17.97
CA THR A 137 9.36 -13.15 -17.82
C THR A 137 9.85 -14.56 -17.47
N VAL A 138 9.49 -15.07 -16.27
CA VAL A 138 9.85 -16.42 -15.81
C VAL A 138 8.74 -17.44 -16.01
N GLY A 139 7.56 -17.00 -16.45
CA GLY A 139 6.37 -17.83 -16.70
C GLY A 139 5.12 -16.98 -16.85
N GLU A 140 4.01 -17.64 -17.08
CA GLU A 140 2.69 -17.04 -17.17
C GLU A 140 1.77 -17.66 -16.13
N ALA A 141 0.89 -16.87 -15.54
CA ALA A 141 -0.15 -17.33 -14.64
C ALA A 141 -1.44 -16.53 -14.88
N LYS A 142 -2.55 -17.22 -15.00
CA LYS A 142 -3.87 -16.62 -15.14
C LYS A 142 -4.46 -16.37 -13.78
N VAL A 143 -4.47 -15.11 -13.38
CA VAL A 143 -4.86 -14.65 -12.04
C VAL A 143 -6.23 -14.01 -12.06
N ALA A 144 -7.12 -14.42 -11.17
CA ALA A 144 -8.40 -13.77 -10.97
C ALA A 144 -8.41 -12.94 -9.68
N ALA A 145 -8.66 -11.64 -9.80
CA ALA A 145 -8.98 -10.78 -8.67
C ALA A 145 -10.51 -10.72 -8.49
N ILE A 146 -11.02 -11.11 -7.33
CA ILE A 146 -12.44 -11.15 -7.04
C ILE A 146 -12.86 -9.90 -6.27
N GLN A 147 -13.89 -9.23 -6.77
CA GLN A 147 -14.54 -8.11 -6.09
C GLN A 147 -15.96 -8.51 -5.68
N GLY A 148 -16.18 -8.78 -4.39
CA GLY A 148 -17.48 -9.15 -3.85
C GLY A 148 -18.36 -7.96 -3.48
N ASN A 149 -17.77 -6.77 -3.36
CA ASN A 149 -18.40 -5.56 -2.88
C ASN A 149 -18.91 -5.67 -1.42
N VAL A 150 -19.40 -4.57 -0.88
CA VAL A 150 -19.98 -4.48 0.47
C VAL A 150 -21.40 -3.92 0.38
N PRO A 151 -22.33 -4.34 1.25
CA PRO A 151 -23.70 -3.79 1.26
C PRO A 151 -23.74 -2.28 1.56
N ARG A 152 -22.81 -1.78 2.37
CA ARG A 152 -22.64 -0.34 2.67
C ARG A 152 -21.18 0.03 2.74
N MET A 153 -20.85 1.19 2.18
CA MET A 153 -19.54 1.81 2.31
C MET A 153 -19.35 2.43 3.71
N GLY A 154 -18.13 2.46 4.22
CA GLY A 154 -17.76 3.12 5.47
C GLY A 154 -17.29 2.17 6.57
N LEU A 155 -17.30 2.64 7.83
CA LEU A 155 -16.67 1.94 8.96
C LEU A 155 -17.58 0.93 9.68
N ASP A 156 -18.84 0.78 9.30
CA ASP A 156 -19.79 -0.17 9.93
C ASP A 156 -19.68 -1.56 9.30
N PHE A 157 -18.57 -2.24 9.58
CA PHE A 157 -18.24 -3.55 9.02
C PHE A 157 -18.86 -4.73 9.78
N ALA A 158 -19.02 -4.62 11.10
CA ALA A 158 -19.34 -5.76 11.96
C ALA A 158 -20.66 -6.42 11.60
N GLY A 159 -21.68 -5.63 11.20
CA GLY A 159 -23.00 -6.13 10.81
C GLY A 159 -23.08 -6.75 9.41
N GLN A 160 -22.00 -6.65 8.60
CA GLN A 160 -22.01 -7.05 7.19
C GLN A 160 -21.11 -8.24 6.87
N ARG A 161 -20.37 -8.78 7.84
CA ARG A 161 -19.33 -9.81 7.67
C ARG A 161 -19.80 -11.01 6.84
N GLN A 162 -20.98 -11.55 7.16
CA GLN A 162 -21.51 -12.71 6.45
C GLN A 162 -21.90 -12.37 5.00
N ALA A 163 -22.45 -11.18 4.75
CA ALA A 163 -22.82 -10.75 3.41
C ALA A 163 -21.58 -10.54 2.54
N VAL A 164 -20.50 -9.95 3.09
CA VAL A 164 -19.23 -9.76 2.38
C VAL A 164 -18.64 -11.11 1.97
N LEU A 165 -18.55 -12.08 2.89
CA LEU A 165 -18.09 -13.43 2.58
C LEU A 165 -18.95 -14.09 1.49
N ASN A 166 -20.26 -14.06 1.65
CA ASN A 166 -21.19 -14.67 0.69
C ASN A 166 -21.05 -14.05 -0.72
N ASN A 167 -20.82 -12.75 -0.81
CA ASN A 167 -20.62 -12.07 -2.07
C ASN A 167 -19.33 -12.57 -2.77
N HIS A 168 -18.21 -12.66 -2.06
CA HIS A 168 -16.95 -13.18 -2.63
C HIS A 168 -17.08 -14.63 -3.09
N VAL A 169 -17.76 -15.47 -2.29
CA VAL A 169 -18.10 -16.85 -2.65
C VAL A 169 -18.94 -16.89 -3.93
N ALA A 170 -19.98 -16.05 -4.01
CA ALA A 170 -20.86 -16.00 -5.17
C ALA A 170 -20.12 -15.57 -6.44
N GLU A 171 -19.30 -14.52 -6.37
CA GLU A 171 -18.53 -14.06 -7.53
C GLU A 171 -17.48 -15.08 -7.97
N THR A 172 -16.82 -15.79 -7.05
CA THR A 172 -15.91 -16.90 -7.39
C THR A 172 -16.66 -18.04 -8.10
N LYS A 173 -17.83 -18.42 -7.62
CA LYS A 173 -18.66 -19.46 -8.29
C LYS A 173 -19.18 -19.02 -9.65
N LYS A 174 -19.51 -17.74 -9.83
CA LYS A 174 -19.87 -17.18 -11.16
C LYS A 174 -18.70 -17.25 -12.12
N LEU A 175 -17.48 -16.92 -11.66
CA LEU A 175 -16.27 -17.06 -12.45
C LEU A 175 -16.05 -18.53 -12.86
N ALA A 176 -16.13 -19.46 -11.91
CA ALA A 176 -15.95 -20.90 -12.14
C ALA A 176 -16.95 -21.48 -13.16
N ALA A 177 -18.15 -20.91 -13.26
CA ALA A 177 -19.14 -21.30 -14.26
C ALA A 177 -18.82 -20.78 -15.67
N ARG A 178 -18.00 -19.74 -15.79
CA ARG A 178 -17.62 -19.09 -17.07
C ARG A 178 -16.26 -19.52 -17.56
N ASP A 179 -15.31 -19.67 -16.66
CA ASP A 179 -13.90 -19.95 -16.95
C ASP A 179 -13.30 -20.76 -15.79
N LYS A 180 -12.80 -21.94 -16.11
CA LYS A 180 -12.11 -22.82 -15.16
C LYS A 180 -10.59 -22.86 -15.34
N ASP A 181 -10.10 -22.21 -16.38
CA ASP A 181 -8.69 -22.14 -16.70
C ASP A 181 -8.06 -20.94 -15.92
N ILE A 182 -8.12 -21.02 -14.59
CA ILE A 182 -7.56 -20.01 -13.67
C ILE A 182 -6.52 -20.72 -12.81
N ASP A 183 -5.29 -20.17 -12.76
CA ASP A 183 -4.21 -20.74 -11.96
C ASP A 183 -4.30 -20.38 -10.49
N LEU A 184 -4.71 -19.14 -10.17
CA LEU A 184 -4.85 -18.67 -8.79
C LEU A 184 -5.86 -17.53 -8.67
N VAL A 185 -6.48 -17.44 -7.51
CA VAL A 185 -7.53 -16.45 -7.21
C VAL A 185 -7.12 -15.62 -5.99
N ILE A 186 -7.32 -14.31 -6.07
CA ILE A 186 -7.03 -13.38 -5.00
C ILE A 186 -8.32 -12.69 -4.55
N TRP A 187 -8.67 -12.88 -3.28
CA TRP A 187 -9.71 -12.13 -2.61
C TRP A 187 -9.12 -10.93 -1.86
N PRO A 188 -9.90 -9.87 -1.64
CA PRO A 188 -9.45 -8.69 -0.91
C PRO A 188 -9.15 -8.96 0.57
N GLU A 189 -8.50 -7.99 1.22
CA GLU A 189 -8.46 -7.87 2.67
C GLU A 189 -9.90 -7.84 3.23
N ASN A 190 -10.13 -8.48 4.36
CA ASN A 190 -11.44 -8.58 5.03
C ASN A 190 -12.56 -9.20 4.15
N SER A 191 -12.23 -9.98 3.15
CA SER A 191 -13.22 -10.74 2.38
C SER A 191 -13.94 -11.78 3.25
N SER A 192 -13.33 -12.21 4.36
CA SER A 192 -13.95 -13.01 5.42
C SER A 192 -13.50 -12.51 6.80
N ASP A 193 -14.22 -11.58 7.41
CA ASP A 193 -13.99 -11.17 8.80
C ASP A 193 -14.50 -12.19 9.84
N ILE A 194 -15.01 -13.33 9.35
CA ILE A 194 -15.39 -14.47 10.17
C ILE A 194 -14.23 -15.48 10.08
N ASN A 195 -13.64 -15.77 11.22
CA ASN A 195 -12.48 -16.67 11.28
C ASN A 195 -12.86 -18.11 10.83
N PRO A 196 -12.40 -18.56 9.65
CA PRO A 196 -12.78 -19.87 9.10
C PRO A 196 -12.24 -21.05 9.92
N PHE A 197 -11.25 -20.84 10.79
CA PHE A 197 -10.73 -21.88 11.68
C PHE A 197 -11.57 -22.06 12.95
N ARG A 198 -12.57 -21.20 13.19
CA ARG A 198 -13.47 -21.22 14.33
C ARG A 198 -14.94 -21.27 13.95
N ASP A 199 -15.27 -21.00 12.70
CA ASP A 199 -16.63 -21.00 12.17
C ASP A 199 -16.74 -21.98 11.00
N GLY A 200 -17.40 -23.10 11.23
CA GLY A 200 -17.56 -24.15 10.22
C GLY A 200 -18.41 -23.72 9.00
N LYS A 201 -19.29 -22.73 9.15
CA LYS A 201 -20.07 -22.21 8.01
C LYS A 201 -19.19 -21.37 7.10
N ALA A 202 -18.34 -20.52 7.68
CA ALA A 202 -17.37 -19.75 6.92
C ALA A 202 -16.35 -20.67 6.22
N ALA A 203 -15.81 -21.68 6.93
CA ALA A 203 -14.93 -22.68 6.36
C ALA A 203 -15.59 -23.40 5.16
N SER A 204 -16.80 -23.91 5.33
CA SER A 204 -17.54 -24.61 4.26
C SER A 204 -17.85 -23.70 3.07
N ALA A 205 -18.17 -22.42 3.31
CA ALA A 205 -18.43 -21.47 2.24
C ALA A 205 -17.16 -21.19 1.40
N ILE A 206 -16.02 -21.00 2.05
CA ILE A 206 -14.72 -20.80 1.41
C ILE A 206 -14.32 -22.05 0.62
N SER A 207 -14.33 -23.24 1.26
CA SER A 207 -13.99 -24.50 0.59
C SER A 207 -14.90 -24.75 -0.63
N GLY A 208 -16.20 -24.47 -0.52
CA GLY A 208 -17.12 -24.61 -1.65
C GLY A 208 -16.89 -23.61 -2.79
N ALA A 209 -16.22 -22.48 -2.56
CA ALA A 209 -15.76 -21.59 -3.61
C ALA A 209 -14.47 -22.10 -4.25
N VAL A 210 -13.52 -22.55 -3.43
CA VAL A 210 -12.23 -23.14 -3.86
C VAL A 210 -12.46 -24.37 -4.73
N ASP A 211 -13.31 -25.30 -4.27
CA ASP A 211 -13.63 -26.52 -5.03
C ASP A 211 -14.35 -26.23 -6.34
N ALA A 212 -15.19 -25.18 -6.38
CA ALA A 212 -15.89 -24.77 -7.59
C ALA A 212 -14.95 -24.23 -8.67
N ILE A 213 -13.93 -23.44 -8.31
CA ILE A 213 -12.95 -22.85 -9.24
C ILE A 213 -11.78 -23.80 -9.55
N ASP A 214 -11.55 -24.79 -8.70
CA ASP A 214 -10.45 -25.76 -8.77
C ASP A 214 -9.05 -25.11 -8.82
N ALA A 215 -8.89 -24.01 -8.08
CA ALA A 215 -7.65 -23.25 -8.00
C ALA A 215 -7.43 -22.73 -6.54
N PRO A 216 -6.18 -22.51 -6.10
CA PRO A 216 -5.93 -21.90 -4.81
C PRO A 216 -6.47 -20.48 -4.74
N VAL A 217 -7.07 -20.15 -3.60
CA VAL A 217 -7.66 -18.84 -3.31
C VAL A 217 -6.93 -18.22 -2.11
N LEU A 218 -6.39 -17.03 -2.28
CA LEU A 218 -5.86 -16.20 -1.20
C LEU A 218 -7.01 -15.40 -0.59
N VAL A 219 -7.33 -15.66 0.68
CA VAL A 219 -8.48 -15.10 1.39
C VAL A 219 -8.04 -14.15 2.49
N GLY A 220 -8.54 -12.92 2.48
CA GLY A 220 -8.34 -11.97 3.57
C GLY A 220 -9.28 -12.27 4.75
N THR A 221 -8.71 -12.57 5.91
CA THR A 221 -9.47 -12.97 7.10
C THR A 221 -8.84 -12.46 8.39
N ALA A 222 -9.63 -12.41 9.46
CA ALA A 222 -9.13 -12.18 10.81
C ALA A 222 -8.90 -13.53 11.50
N THR A 223 -7.66 -13.79 11.89
CA THR A 223 -7.31 -14.99 12.65
C THR A 223 -6.83 -14.64 14.06
N ARG A 224 -6.49 -15.63 14.86
CA ARG A 224 -5.89 -15.45 16.18
C ARG A 224 -4.92 -16.59 16.46
N ASP A 225 -3.71 -16.22 16.85
CA ASP A 225 -2.67 -17.11 17.35
C ASP A 225 -2.39 -16.87 18.85
N GLU A 226 -1.28 -17.41 19.36
CA GLU A 226 -0.85 -17.25 20.76
C GLU A 226 -0.49 -15.80 21.09
N VAL A 227 -0.03 -15.03 20.10
CA VAL A 227 0.36 -13.61 20.26
C VAL A 227 -0.86 -12.69 20.31
N GLY A 228 -1.92 -13.05 19.57
CA GLY A 228 -3.15 -12.24 19.53
C GLY A 228 -3.93 -12.32 18.23
N ALA A 229 -4.75 -11.29 17.97
CA ALA A 229 -5.48 -11.18 16.73
C ALA A 229 -4.54 -10.79 15.57
N ARG A 230 -4.75 -11.38 14.40
CA ARG A 230 -3.98 -11.16 13.17
C ARG A 230 -4.89 -10.74 12.02
N ASN A 231 -4.46 -9.73 11.26
CA ASN A 231 -4.98 -9.48 9.93
C ASN A 231 -4.21 -10.40 8.97
N THR A 232 -4.91 -11.34 8.35
CA THR A 232 -4.30 -12.51 7.70
C THR A 232 -4.76 -12.63 6.26
N MET A 233 -3.81 -12.84 5.36
CA MET A 233 -4.06 -13.38 4.03
C MET A 233 -3.72 -14.86 4.05
N GLN A 234 -4.74 -15.74 3.91
CA GLN A 234 -4.62 -17.18 4.02
C GLN A 234 -4.88 -17.88 2.69
N VAL A 235 -4.00 -18.76 2.27
CA VAL A 235 -4.20 -19.62 1.09
C VAL A 235 -5.11 -20.81 1.46
N PHE A 236 -6.16 -21.01 0.69
CA PHE A 236 -6.97 -22.23 0.67
C PHE A 236 -6.86 -22.85 -0.72
N ALA A 237 -6.57 -24.14 -0.79
CA ALA A 237 -6.38 -24.88 -2.01
C ALA A 237 -7.40 -26.02 -2.15
N PRO A 238 -7.66 -26.53 -3.37
CA PRO A 238 -8.57 -27.64 -3.61
C PRO A 238 -8.31 -28.84 -2.70
N GLY A 239 -9.34 -29.63 -2.40
CA GLY A 239 -9.26 -30.77 -1.49
C GLY A 239 -9.16 -30.34 -0.02
N HIS A 240 -9.74 -29.22 0.38
CA HIS A 240 -9.75 -28.70 1.75
C HIS A 240 -8.35 -28.43 2.32
N THR A 241 -7.37 -28.16 1.47
CA THR A 241 -5.99 -27.90 1.88
C THR A 241 -5.84 -26.47 2.36
N VAL A 242 -5.25 -26.28 3.55
CA VAL A 242 -4.83 -24.97 4.07
C VAL A 242 -3.34 -24.81 3.77
N GLY A 243 -3.01 -23.79 2.98
CA GLY A 243 -1.66 -23.49 2.55
C GLY A 243 -0.99 -22.40 3.41
N ASP A 244 -0.04 -21.70 2.79
CA ASP A 244 0.71 -20.63 3.43
C ASP A 244 -0.19 -19.45 3.82
N HIS A 245 0.34 -18.61 4.71
CA HIS A 245 -0.33 -17.38 5.10
C HIS A 245 0.66 -16.20 5.20
N HIS A 246 0.12 -15.00 5.09
CA HIS A 246 0.79 -13.76 5.41
C HIS A 246 0.03 -13.02 6.51
N TYR A 247 0.69 -12.74 7.62
CA TYR A 247 0.21 -11.82 8.63
C TYR A 247 0.65 -10.40 8.28
N LYS A 248 -0.29 -9.46 8.24
CA LYS A 248 0.00 -8.06 7.97
C LYS A 248 1.07 -7.52 8.92
N LYS A 249 2.16 -6.99 8.38
CA LYS A 249 3.33 -6.49 9.12
C LYS A 249 3.17 -5.02 9.51
N TYR A 250 2.76 -4.20 8.55
CA TYR A 250 2.60 -2.75 8.73
C TYR A 250 1.14 -2.43 9.04
N LEU A 251 0.79 -2.50 10.32
CA LEU A 251 -0.56 -2.21 10.79
C LEU A 251 -0.82 -0.71 10.75
N GLN A 252 -2.05 -0.33 10.43
CA GLN A 252 -2.46 1.06 10.44
C GLN A 252 -2.65 1.55 11.88
N PRO A 253 -1.83 2.53 12.34
CA PRO A 253 -2.01 3.12 13.66
C PRO A 253 -3.39 3.79 13.78
N PHE A 254 -4.00 3.70 14.96
CA PHE A 254 -5.33 4.20 15.30
C PHE A 254 -6.50 3.53 14.57
N GLY A 255 -6.24 2.59 13.67
CA GLY A 255 -7.24 1.76 13.01
C GLY A 255 -7.11 0.29 13.41
N GLU A 256 -6.03 -0.34 13.03
CA GLU A 256 -5.78 -1.76 13.29
C GLU A 256 -5.06 -2.01 14.60
N THR A 257 -4.34 -1.03 15.09
CA THR A 257 -3.67 -1.04 16.41
C THR A 257 -3.77 0.33 17.04
N MET A 258 -3.88 0.37 18.37
CA MET A 258 -3.95 1.62 19.13
C MET A 258 -2.66 1.85 19.89
N PRO A 259 -1.74 2.67 19.36
CA PRO A 259 -0.57 3.09 20.11
C PRO A 259 -0.98 3.87 21.38
N MET A 260 -0.27 3.67 22.49
CA MET A 260 -0.52 4.38 23.75
C MET A 260 -2.01 4.35 24.16
N ARG A 261 -2.67 3.20 24.05
CA ARG A 261 -4.12 3.03 24.28
C ARG A 261 -4.58 3.67 25.60
N ASP A 262 -3.89 3.40 26.70
CA ASP A 262 -4.26 3.91 28.05
C ASP A 262 -4.19 5.44 28.16
N PHE A 263 -3.29 6.04 27.36
CA PHE A 263 -3.19 7.51 27.31
C PHE A 263 -4.38 8.10 26.54
N PHE A 264 -4.65 7.61 25.33
CA PHE A 264 -5.71 8.15 24.48
C PHE A 264 -7.13 7.84 25.01
N ALA A 265 -7.30 6.71 25.73
CA ALA A 265 -8.57 6.35 26.36
C ALA A 265 -9.06 7.38 27.40
N LYS A 266 -8.14 8.20 27.94
CA LYS A 266 -8.50 9.29 28.85
C LYS A 266 -9.23 10.45 28.14
N PHE A 267 -9.11 10.54 26.82
CA PHE A 267 -9.63 11.66 26.02
C PHE A 267 -10.78 11.27 25.10
N SER A 268 -10.92 9.98 24.77
CA SER A 268 -11.91 9.55 23.78
C SER A 268 -12.25 8.07 23.88
N ASP A 269 -13.55 7.75 23.92
CA ASP A 269 -14.07 6.39 23.86
C ASP A 269 -13.86 5.74 22.47
N TYR A 270 -13.54 6.52 21.44
CA TYR A 270 -13.22 6.01 20.10
C TYR A 270 -12.00 5.08 20.07
N VAL A 271 -11.13 5.18 21.07
CA VAL A 271 -9.99 4.26 21.28
C VAL A 271 -10.45 2.79 21.29
N ASN A 272 -11.68 2.54 21.77
CA ASN A 272 -12.25 1.19 21.83
C ASN A 272 -12.71 0.66 20.46
N LEU A 273 -12.82 1.52 19.44
CA LEU A 273 -13.13 1.11 18.07
C LEU A 273 -11.89 0.69 17.28
N ALA A 274 -10.70 1.12 17.72
CA ALA A 274 -9.45 0.69 17.10
C ALA A 274 -9.19 -0.78 17.38
N GLY A 275 -8.72 -1.49 16.37
CA GLY A 275 -8.34 -2.89 16.48
C GLY A 275 -7.20 -3.12 17.48
N ASP A 276 -6.94 -4.36 17.76
CA ASP A 276 -5.83 -4.83 18.59
C ASP A 276 -5.04 -5.93 17.88
N PHE A 277 -4.89 -5.77 16.56
CA PHE A 277 -4.09 -6.67 15.76
C PHE A 277 -2.61 -6.59 16.15
N LYS A 278 -1.95 -7.73 16.03
CA LYS A 278 -0.50 -7.86 16.24
C LYS A 278 0.20 -7.97 14.88
N PRO A 279 1.34 -7.29 14.69
CA PRO A 279 2.07 -7.35 13.44
C PRO A 279 2.64 -8.73 13.16
N GLY A 280 2.73 -9.09 11.88
CA GLY A 280 3.46 -10.27 11.42
C GLY A 280 4.96 -10.03 11.29
N ASP A 281 5.72 -11.13 11.14
CA ASP A 281 7.17 -11.14 10.93
C ASP A 281 7.61 -12.09 9.79
N GLY A 282 6.65 -12.67 9.08
CA GLY A 282 6.88 -13.62 7.99
C GLY A 282 7.60 -13.02 6.77
N PRO A 283 7.91 -13.83 5.74
CA PRO A 283 8.69 -13.42 4.57
C PRO A 283 7.94 -12.47 3.61
N GLY A 284 6.63 -12.28 3.80
CA GLY A 284 5.79 -11.52 2.87
C GLY A 284 5.48 -12.27 1.57
N VAL A 285 5.67 -13.58 1.54
CA VAL A 285 5.46 -14.45 0.37
C VAL A 285 4.61 -15.64 0.77
N VAL A 286 3.67 -16.03 -0.09
CA VAL A 286 2.88 -17.25 0.01
C VAL A 286 3.00 -18.03 -1.31
N SER A 287 2.98 -19.36 -1.24
CA SER A 287 2.99 -20.21 -2.43
C SER A 287 1.56 -20.53 -2.87
N MET A 288 1.25 -20.29 -4.14
CA MET A 288 -0.04 -20.59 -4.74
C MET A 288 0.18 -21.30 -6.08
N ALA A 289 -0.25 -22.57 -6.19
CA ALA A 289 -0.02 -23.41 -7.39
C ALA A 289 1.46 -23.42 -7.84
N GLY A 290 2.41 -23.38 -6.92
CA GLY A 290 3.84 -23.31 -7.22
C GLY A 290 4.36 -21.92 -7.59
N VAL A 291 3.51 -20.91 -7.67
CA VAL A 291 3.90 -19.50 -7.89
C VAL A 291 4.14 -18.82 -6.55
N PRO A 292 5.35 -18.27 -6.29
CA PRO A 292 5.62 -17.45 -5.11
C PRO A 292 4.96 -16.08 -5.26
N VAL A 293 3.92 -15.81 -4.48
CA VAL A 293 3.14 -14.57 -4.50
C VAL A 293 3.54 -13.68 -3.33
N GLY A 294 4.08 -12.51 -3.62
CA GLY A 294 4.38 -11.48 -2.61
C GLY A 294 3.13 -10.71 -2.22
N VAL A 295 2.91 -10.55 -0.92
CA VAL A 295 1.69 -9.94 -0.39
C VAL A 295 2.02 -8.67 0.37
N ALA A 296 1.36 -7.57 -0.01
CA ALA A 296 1.34 -6.32 0.75
C ALA A 296 -0.11 -5.87 0.93
N THR A 297 -0.67 -6.16 2.10
CA THR A 297 -2.09 -5.97 2.40
C THR A 297 -2.42 -4.49 2.62
N CYS A 298 -3.24 -3.91 1.76
CA CYS A 298 -3.82 -2.57 1.91
C CYS A 298 -2.76 -1.49 2.21
N TYR A 299 -2.73 -0.96 3.43
CA TYR A 299 -1.80 0.08 3.90
C TYR A 299 -0.31 -0.29 3.71
N GLU A 300 0.04 -1.57 3.71
CA GLU A 300 1.43 -2.04 3.56
C GLU A 300 2.08 -1.59 2.24
N VAL A 301 1.31 -1.41 1.17
CA VAL A 301 1.84 -0.98 -0.14
C VAL A 301 2.55 0.37 -0.08
N SER A 302 2.22 1.21 0.90
CA SER A 302 2.87 2.50 1.11
C SER A 302 4.30 2.39 1.64
N PHE A 303 4.67 1.26 2.25
CA PHE A 303 6.01 1.03 2.82
C PHE A 303 6.96 0.43 1.78
N ASP A 304 8.15 1.00 1.67
CA ASP A 304 9.15 0.58 0.68
C ASP A 304 9.61 -0.87 0.90
N ASN A 305 9.69 -1.31 2.15
CA ASN A 305 10.18 -2.65 2.47
C ASN A 305 9.15 -3.76 2.21
N ALA A 306 7.84 -3.46 2.14
CA ALA A 306 6.82 -4.49 2.01
C ALA A 306 7.08 -5.41 0.80
N PHE A 307 7.10 -4.85 -0.41
CA PHE A 307 7.38 -5.66 -1.60
C PHE A 307 8.86 -5.93 -1.85
N ARG A 308 9.78 -5.07 -1.40
CA ARG A 308 11.22 -5.35 -1.50
C ARG A 308 11.61 -6.61 -0.73
N GLU A 309 11.07 -6.82 0.46
CA GLU A 309 11.27 -8.05 1.23
C GLU A 309 10.65 -9.24 0.51
N SER A 310 9.43 -9.12 -0.01
CA SER A 310 8.78 -10.19 -0.75
C SER A 310 9.58 -10.61 -1.98
N VAL A 311 10.07 -9.67 -2.78
CA VAL A 311 10.91 -9.95 -3.96
C VAL A 311 12.24 -10.58 -3.54
N LYS A 312 12.89 -10.08 -2.48
CA LYS A 312 14.10 -10.67 -1.92
C LYS A 312 13.90 -12.12 -1.46
N ASN A 313 12.70 -12.45 -0.99
CA ASN A 313 12.31 -13.78 -0.58
C ASN A 313 11.72 -14.62 -1.74
N GLY A 314 11.90 -14.20 -2.99
CA GLY A 314 11.62 -14.98 -4.18
C GLY A 314 10.25 -14.75 -4.81
N ALA A 315 9.48 -13.73 -4.41
CA ALA A 315 8.20 -13.42 -5.05
C ALA A 315 8.36 -13.16 -6.55
N GLN A 316 7.55 -13.83 -7.36
CA GLN A 316 7.49 -13.70 -8.81
C GLN A 316 6.29 -12.86 -9.26
N LEU A 317 5.18 -12.99 -8.56
CA LEU A 317 3.97 -12.19 -8.68
C LEU A 317 3.75 -11.41 -7.38
N LEU A 318 3.18 -10.21 -7.47
CA LEU A 318 2.86 -9.41 -6.29
C LEU A 318 1.35 -9.16 -6.22
N THR A 319 0.82 -8.99 -5.01
CA THR A 319 -0.57 -8.62 -4.83
C THR A 319 -0.77 -7.60 -3.71
N THR A 320 -1.72 -6.69 -3.93
CA THR A 320 -2.23 -5.75 -2.93
C THR A 320 -3.71 -6.07 -2.68
N PRO A 321 -4.01 -7.06 -1.81
CA PRO A 321 -5.39 -7.28 -1.36
C PRO A 321 -5.79 -6.11 -0.46
N THR A 322 -6.92 -5.45 -0.73
CA THR A 322 -7.31 -4.24 -0.01
C THR A 322 -8.77 -4.14 0.31
N ASN A 323 -9.08 -3.63 1.50
CA ASN A 323 -10.43 -3.25 1.88
C ASN A 323 -10.62 -1.74 1.68
N ASN A 324 -10.85 -1.32 0.46
CA ASN A 324 -11.07 0.08 0.11
C ASN A 324 -12.50 0.57 0.38
N ALA A 325 -13.42 -0.29 0.81
CA ALA A 325 -14.75 0.12 1.27
C ALA A 325 -14.67 1.09 2.47
N THR A 326 -13.60 1.01 3.28
CA THR A 326 -13.34 1.95 4.39
C THR A 326 -12.97 3.35 3.93
N PHE A 327 -12.47 3.50 2.71
CA PHE A 327 -12.13 4.80 2.12
C PHE A 327 -13.36 5.61 1.69
N GLY A 328 -14.53 4.96 1.59
CA GLY A 328 -15.76 5.59 1.13
C GLY A 328 -15.64 6.13 -0.30
N TYR A 329 -16.12 7.34 -0.51
CA TYR A 329 -16.06 8.03 -1.82
C TYR A 329 -14.86 8.99 -1.91
N SER A 330 -13.76 8.70 -1.23
CA SER A 330 -12.54 9.52 -1.31
C SER A 330 -11.59 9.03 -2.40
N ASP A 331 -10.64 9.90 -2.79
CA ASP A 331 -9.61 9.56 -3.76
C ASP A 331 -8.54 8.59 -3.24
N MET A 332 -8.65 8.12 -2.00
CA MET A 332 -7.68 7.20 -1.37
C MET A 332 -7.54 5.90 -2.16
N THR A 333 -8.60 5.42 -2.80
CA THR A 333 -8.59 4.24 -3.66
C THR A 333 -7.63 4.42 -4.84
N TYR A 334 -7.73 5.56 -5.53
CA TYR A 334 -6.84 5.90 -6.66
C TYR A 334 -5.40 6.16 -6.20
N GLN A 335 -5.21 6.76 -5.03
CA GLN A 335 -3.89 6.93 -4.43
C GLN A 335 -3.22 5.58 -4.16
N GLN A 336 -3.96 4.61 -3.60
CA GLN A 336 -3.44 3.27 -3.35
C GLN A 336 -3.13 2.51 -4.65
N LEU A 337 -3.97 2.66 -5.68
CA LEU A 337 -3.69 2.11 -6.99
C LEU A 337 -2.41 2.70 -7.60
N ALA A 338 -2.20 4.00 -7.46
CA ALA A 338 -0.97 4.67 -7.90
C ALA A 338 0.26 4.10 -7.18
N MET A 339 0.16 3.84 -5.86
CA MET A 339 1.22 3.17 -5.10
C MET A 339 1.51 1.77 -5.66
N SER A 340 0.49 0.96 -5.88
CA SER A 340 0.63 -0.40 -6.43
C SER A 340 1.27 -0.39 -7.82
N ARG A 341 0.87 0.55 -8.70
CA ARG A 341 1.49 0.75 -10.02
C ARG A 341 2.97 1.11 -9.91
N LEU A 342 3.32 2.01 -8.98
CA LEU A 342 4.70 2.39 -8.78
C LEU A 342 5.54 1.23 -8.22
N ARG A 343 4.97 0.42 -7.34
CA ARG A 343 5.62 -0.81 -6.84
C ARG A 343 5.87 -1.83 -7.95
N ALA A 344 4.95 -1.99 -8.89
CA ALA A 344 5.16 -2.82 -10.06
C ALA A 344 6.39 -2.35 -10.88
N MET A 345 6.49 -1.04 -11.10
CA MET A 345 7.65 -0.44 -11.78
C MET A 345 8.95 -0.60 -10.98
N GLU A 346 8.89 -0.39 -9.65
CA GLU A 346 10.06 -0.46 -8.76
C GLU A 346 10.66 -1.86 -8.70
N THR A 347 9.81 -2.88 -8.72
CA THR A 347 10.21 -4.27 -8.49
C THR A 347 10.34 -5.09 -9.78
N ASP A 348 9.92 -4.52 -10.91
CA ASP A 348 9.81 -5.23 -12.19
C ASP A 348 9.00 -6.53 -12.06
N ARG A 349 7.83 -6.40 -11.43
CA ARG A 349 6.89 -7.52 -11.18
C ARG A 349 5.47 -7.06 -11.46
N ALA A 350 4.65 -7.97 -11.98
CA ALA A 350 3.21 -7.74 -12.07
C ALA A 350 2.62 -7.62 -10.64
N VAL A 351 1.74 -6.64 -10.45
CA VAL A 351 1.00 -6.44 -9.19
C VAL A 351 -0.49 -6.57 -9.47
N VAL A 352 -1.13 -7.54 -8.82
CA VAL A 352 -2.58 -7.70 -8.85
C VAL A 352 -3.20 -6.99 -7.66
N VAL A 353 -4.10 -6.06 -7.91
CA VAL A 353 -4.87 -5.37 -6.86
C VAL A 353 -6.25 -6.01 -6.78
N ALA A 354 -6.54 -6.66 -5.65
CA ALA A 354 -7.86 -7.19 -5.35
C ALA A 354 -8.54 -6.30 -4.31
N ALA A 355 -9.57 -5.57 -4.71
CA ALA A 355 -10.26 -4.60 -3.88
C ALA A 355 -11.66 -5.09 -3.51
N THR A 356 -12.12 -4.79 -2.28
CA THR A 356 -13.47 -5.15 -1.81
C THR A 356 -14.55 -4.44 -2.60
N SER A 357 -14.35 -3.17 -2.89
CA SER A 357 -15.20 -2.34 -3.76
C SER A 357 -14.31 -1.70 -4.83
N GLY A 358 -14.86 -1.32 -5.96
CA GLY A 358 -14.11 -0.84 -7.13
C GLY A 358 -13.09 0.28 -6.83
N ALA A 359 -12.06 0.38 -7.67
CA ALA A 359 -11.13 1.49 -7.74
C ALA A 359 -11.63 2.51 -8.76
#